data_c473f2fb23d288f16960efd7a116dcf1
#
_entry.id   c473f2fb23d288f16960efd7a116dcf1
#
_cell.length_a   1.000
_cell.length_b   1.000
_cell.length_c   1.000
_cell.angle_alpha   90.00
_cell.angle_beta   90.00
_cell.angle_gamma   90.00
#
_symmetry.space_group_name_H-M   'P 1'
#
loop_
_entity.id
_entity.type
_entity.pdbx_description
1 polymer ?
#
loop_
_entity_poly.entity_id
_entity_poly.type
_entity_poly.pdbx_seq_one_letter_code
_entity_poly.pdbx_strand_id
1 'polypeptide(L)'
;MRKVLIGTPCYDGKVHVEFLHSLLGTMSLAAQNQVALYPVQIAHDALIQRARNDLVRMALETNCDDLIFIDSDQAWEPEWVFRLLNHPVDVVAGTVPKKSDVNIDFNVKMLPQGLLAPENDLLEVECVGTGFMRISKKALQQVWEVSEPYTNHGVANRLVFNVKLSFDGELVSEDNAFCQAWRACGGKVWIDPSMTCAHIGQKTYVNNFAEFIKPIKVNDVGLV
;
A
#
# COMPACT_ATOMS: atom_id res chain seq x y z
N MET A 1 5.76 -20.15 11.66
CA MET A 1 4.92 -19.74 10.51
C MET A 1 4.71 -18.25 10.65
N ARG A 2 5.06 -17.46 9.60
CA ARG A 2 4.90 -16.01 9.56
C ARG A 2 3.42 -15.64 9.56
N LYS A 3 3.00 -14.75 10.45
CA LYS A 3 1.60 -14.32 10.59
C LYS A 3 1.39 -13.00 9.87
N VAL A 4 0.44 -12.95 8.96
CA VAL A 4 0.17 -11.78 8.13
C VAL A 4 -1.31 -11.42 8.17
N LEU A 5 -1.62 -10.21 8.57
CA LEU A 5 -2.96 -9.66 8.45
C LEU A 5 -3.10 -9.03 7.05
N ILE A 6 -4.10 -9.44 6.27
CA ILE A 6 -4.51 -8.75 5.05
C ILE A 6 -5.67 -7.85 5.42
N GLY A 7 -5.43 -6.53 5.43
CA GLY A 7 -6.38 -5.53 5.86
C GLY A 7 -7.04 -4.82 4.68
N THR A 8 -8.37 -4.86 4.60
CA THR A 8 -9.13 -4.27 3.49
C THR A 8 -10.21 -3.33 4.02
N PRO A 9 -10.05 -2.00 3.85
CA PRO A 9 -11.15 -1.07 4.03
C PRO A 9 -12.23 -1.28 2.95
N CYS A 10 -13.51 -1.44 3.37
CA CYS A 10 -14.63 -1.72 2.49
C CYS A 10 -15.79 -0.74 2.79
N TYR A 11 -15.74 0.50 2.28
CA TYR A 11 -16.71 1.54 2.62
C TYR A 11 -18.17 1.10 2.41
N ASP A 12 -18.48 0.49 1.27
CA ASP A 12 -19.84 0.03 0.93
C ASP A 12 -20.14 -1.42 1.36
N GLY A 13 -19.24 -2.06 2.12
CA GLY A 13 -19.35 -3.45 2.57
C GLY A 13 -19.15 -4.48 1.46
N LYS A 14 -18.53 -4.11 0.35
CA LYS A 14 -18.32 -4.99 -0.80
C LYS A 14 -16.85 -5.05 -1.20
N VAL A 15 -16.50 -6.16 -1.85
CA VAL A 15 -15.26 -6.32 -2.61
C VAL A 15 -15.62 -6.66 -4.06
N HIS A 16 -14.77 -6.26 -4.99
CA HIS A 16 -14.91 -6.66 -6.39
C HIS A 16 -14.65 -8.16 -6.56
N VAL A 17 -15.26 -8.80 -7.55
CA VAL A 17 -15.09 -10.24 -7.79
C VAL A 17 -13.64 -10.58 -8.14
N GLU A 18 -12.93 -9.69 -8.80
CA GLU A 18 -11.53 -9.81 -9.13
C GLU A 18 -10.66 -9.83 -7.86
N PHE A 19 -10.97 -8.98 -6.85
CA PHE A 19 -10.36 -9.03 -5.53
C PHE A 19 -10.55 -10.39 -4.88
N LEU A 20 -11.80 -10.92 -4.92
CA LEU A 20 -12.10 -12.22 -4.32
C LEU A 20 -11.30 -13.33 -4.99
N HIS A 21 -11.18 -13.35 -6.33
CA HIS A 21 -10.38 -14.33 -7.05
C HIS A 21 -8.90 -14.26 -6.67
N SER A 22 -8.31 -13.05 -6.64
CA SER A 22 -6.93 -12.85 -6.21
C SER A 22 -6.70 -13.30 -4.76
N LEU A 23 -7.64 -13.00 -3.85
CA LEU A 23 -7.56 -13.42 -2.45
C LEU A 23 -7.63 -14.94 -2.31
N LEU A 24 -8.57 -15.60 -2.97
CA LEU A 24 -8.70 -17.08 -2.92
C LEU A 24 -7.45 -17.75 -3.49
N GLY A 25 -6.91 -17.25 -4.60
CA GLY A 25 -5.65 -17.72 -5.16
C GLY A 25 -4.48 -17.55 -4.16
N THR A 26 -4.36 -16.38 -3.54
CA THR A 26 -3.34 -16.12 -2.50
C THR A 26 -3.50 -17.07 -1.32
N MET A 27 -4.72 -17.27 -0.82
CA MET A 27 -4.99 -18.19 0.30
C MET A 27 -4.59 -19.64 -0.04
N SER A 28 -4.79 -20.08 -1.28
CA SER A 28 -4.39 -21.43 -1.71
C SER A 28 -2.88 -21.67 -1.68
N LEU A 29 -2.08 -20.61 -1.84
CA LEU A 29 -0.61 -20.65 -1.83
C LEU A 29 0.00 -20.49 -0.42
N ALA A 30 -0.79 -20.09 0.58
CA ALA A 30 -0.30 -19.71 1.89
C ALA A 30 0.49 -20.83 2.61
N ALA A 31 -0.03 -22.04 2.60
CA ALA A 31 0.61 -23.20 3.24
C ALA A 31 1.98 -23.54 2.61
N GLN A 32 2.09 -23.48 1.28
CA GLN A 32 3.33 -23.74 0.54
C GLN A 32 4.40 -22.70 0.87
N ASN A 33 3.98 -21.45 1.13
CA ASN A 33 4.87 -20.35 1.50
C ASN A 33 5.11 -20.24 3.03
N GLN A 34 4.61 -21.18 3.84
CA GLN A 34 4.73 -21.20 5.30
C GLN A 34 4.21 -19.93 5.98
N VAL A 35 3.15 -19.32 5.42
CA VAL A 35 2.52 -18.10 5.90
C VAL A 35 1.12 -18.41 6.42
N ALA A 36 0.75 -17.85 7.57
CA ALA A 36 -0.63 -17.83 8.06
C ALA A 36 -1.25 -16.48 7.69
N LEU A 37 -2.20 -16.49 6.76
CA LEU A 37 -2.91 -15.29 6.30
C LEU A 37 -4.23 -15.12 7.07
N TYR A 38 -4.46 -13.90 7.54
CA TYR A 38 -5.68 -13.50 8.26
C TYR A 38 -6.34 -12.34 7.51
N PRO A 39 -7.25 -12.62 6.55
CA PRO A 39 -8.02 -11.58 5.88
C PRO A 39 -9.01 -10.91 6.84
N VAL A 40 -8.94 -9.59 6.96
CA VAL A 40 -9.82 -8.76 7.78
C VAL A 40 -10.36 -7.62 6.95
N GLN A 41 -11.68 -7.48 6.91
CA GLN A 41 -12.38 -6.39 6.23
C GLN A 41 -13.04 -5.48 7.26
N ILE A 42 -12.85 -4.14 7.12
CA ILE A 42 -13.61 -3.17 7.88
C ILE A 42 -14.63 -2.54 6.95
N ALA A 43 -15.89 -2.90 7.19
CA ALA A 43 -17.01 -2.46 6.36
C ALA A 43 -17.71 -1.24 6.98
N HIS A 44 -18.35 -0.42 6.12
CA HIS A 44 -19.24 0.67 6.50
C HIS A 44 -18.58 1.79 7.33
N ASP A 45 -17.27 1.97 7.20
CA ASP A 45 -16.57 3.09 7.78
C ASP A 45 -16.33 4.18 6.72
N ALA A 46 -16.97 5.35 6.92
CA ALA A 46 -16.85 6.49 6.01
C ALA A 46 -15.48 7.19 6.09
N LEU A 47 -14.71 6.93 7.14
CA LEU A 47 -13.38 7.50 7.34
C LEU A 47 -12.31 6.43 7.07
N ILE A 48 -11.77 6.41 5.85
CA ILE A 48 -10.77 5.40 5.44
C ILE A 48 -9.57 5.37 6.39
N GLN A 49 -9.10 6.51 6.87
CA GLN A 49 -8.01 6.60 7.83
C GLN A 49 -8.35 5.91 9.16
N ARG A 50 -9.61 5.96 9.60
CA ARG A 50 -10.06 5.27 10.82
C ARG A 50 -10.05 3.76 10.62
N ALA A 51 -10.59 3.27 9.50
CA ALA A 51 -10.54 1.85 9.15
C ALA A 51 -9.09 1.33 9.09
N ARG A 52 -8.17 2.09 8.48
CA ARG A 52 -6.75 1.73 8.44
C ARG A 52 -6.11 1.71 9.84
N ASN A 53 -6.42 2.68 10.70
CA ASN A 53 -5.91 2.70 12.08
C ASN A 53 -6.42 1.51 12.90
N ASP A 54 -7.68 1.10 12.73
CA ASP A 54 -8.23 -0.10 13.37
C ASP A 54 -7.53 -1.37 12.88
N LEU A 55 -7.23 -1.49 11.59
CA LEU A 55 -6.47 -2.62 11.03
C LEU A 55 -5.02 -2.66 11.57
N VAL A 56 -4.37 -1.50 11.75
CA VAL A 56 -3.04 -1.43 12.40
C VAL A 56 -3.12 -1.92 13.84
N ARG A 57 -4.08 -1.41 14.62
CA ARG A 57 -4.29 -1.86 16.01
C ARG A 57 -4.51 -3.36 16.07
N MET A 58 -5.39 -3.92 15.25
CA MET A 58 -5.67 -5.36 15.20
C MET A 58 -4.43 -6.18 14.84
N ALA A 59 -3.60 -5.73 13.88
CA ALA A 59 -2.37 -6.40 13.51
C ALA A 59 -1.36 -6.44 14.68
N LEU A 60 -1.25 -5.35 15.45
CA LEU A 60 -0.38 -5.27 16.62
C LEU A 60 -0.91 -6.11 17.78
N GLU A 61 -2.21 -6.05 18.11
CA GLU A 61 -2.86 -6.81 19.17
C GLU A 61 -2.81 -8.32 18.93
N THR A 62 -2.98 -8.76 17.67
CA THR A 62 -2.89 -10.18 17.29
C THR A 62 -1.47 -10.66 17.04
N ASN A 63 -0.50 -9.78 17.23
CA ASN A 63 0.93 -10.07 17.09
C ASN A 63 1.28 -10.61 15.70
N CYS A 64 0.73 -10.02 14.64
CA CYS A 64 1.13 -10.32 13.28
C CYS A 64 2.54 -9.81 12.99
N ASP A 65 3.26 -10.53 12.14
CA ASP A 65 4.60 -10.15 11.69
C ASP A 65 4.55 -9.05 10.64
N ASP A 66 3.47 -9.02 9.86
CA ASP A 66 3.21 -8.02 8.82
C ASP A 66 1.72 -7.67 8.72
N LEU A 67 1.46 -6.46 8.28
CA LEU A 67 0.17 -6.01 7.76
C LEU A 67 0.33 -5.75 6.26
N ILE A 68 -0.57 -6.32 5.46
CA ILE A 68 -0.69 -5.99 4.03
C ILE A 68 -2.03 -5.30 3.83
N PHE A 69 -2.01 -4.04 3.44
CA PHE A 69 -3.20 -3.36 2.95
C PHE A 69 -3.46 -3.75 1.50
N ILE A 70 -4.71 -4.08 1.20
CA ILE A 70 -5.21 -4.27 -0.17
C ILE A 70 -6.58 -3.62 -0.23
N ASP A 71 -6.76 -2.64 -1.10
CA ASP A 71 -8.06 -1.97 -1.25
C ASP A 71 -9.07 -2.90 -1.95
N SER A 72 -10.35 -2.74 -1.62
CA SER A 72 -11.45 -3.65 -2.04
C SER A 72 -11.70 -3.70 -3.55
N ASP A 73 -11.09 -2.79 -4.29
CA ASP A 73 -11.19 -2.62 -5.74
C ASP A 73 -9.87 -2.90 -6.48
N GLN A 74 -8.97 -3.67 -5.85
CA GLN A 74 -7.73 -4.15 -6.45
C GLN A 74 -7.84 -5.61 -6.89
N ALA A 75 -7.09 -5.94 -7.95
CA ALA A 75 -6.78 -7.32 -8.30
C ALA A 75 -5.26 -7.48 -8.53
N TRP A 76 -4.73 -8.61 -8.11
CA TRP A 76 -3.29 -8.89 -8.12
C TRP A 76 -3.02 -10.36 -8.43
N GLU A 77 -1.79 -10.66 -8.87
CA GLU A 77 -1.34 -12.05 -9.01
C GLU A 77 -1.10 -12.66 -7.63
N PRO A 78 -1.66 -13.84 -7.32
CA PRO A 78 -1.60 -14.45 -5.98
C PRO A 78 -0.21 -14.52 -5.37
N GLU A 79 0.83 -14.74 -6.17
CA GLU A 79 2.23 -14.84 -5.77
C GLU A 79 2.81 -13.51 -5.26
N TRP A 80 2.24 -12.38 -5.64
CA TRP A 80 2.78 -11.07 -5.30
C TRP A 80 2.73 -10.77 -3.81
N VAL A 81 1.75 -11.31 -3.08
CA VAL A 81 1.70 -11.20 -1.61
C VAL A 81 2.97 -11.81 -1.00
N PHE A 82 3.37 -13.00 -1.46
CA PHE A 82 4.56 -13.68 -0.94
C PHE A 82 5.84 -12.98 -1.41
N ARG A 83 5.84 -12.41 -2.60
CA ARG A 83 6.94 -11.59 -3.10
C ARG A 83 7.13 -10.34 -2.25
N LEU A 84 6.07 -9.61 -1.88
CA LEU A 84 6.13 -8.49 -0.92
C LEU A 84 6.73 -8.93 0.41
N LEU A 85 6.33 -10.11 0.92
CA LEU A 85 6.82 -10.66 2.17
C LEU A 85 8.31 -11.03 2.15
N ASN A 86 8.84 -11.39 0.98
CA ASN A 86 10.23 -11.82 0.81
C ASN A 86 11.21 -10.66 0.61
N HIS A 87 10.75 -9.44 0.31
CA HIS A 87 11.63 -8.29 0.25
C HIS A 87 12.21 -7.95 1.64
N PRO A 88 13.55 -7.74 1.74
CA PRO A 88 14.24 -7.53 3.02
C PRO A 88 14.13 -6.07 3.50
N VAL A 89 12.95 -5.46 3.39
CA VAL A 89 12.66 -4.07 3.75
C VAL A 89 11.42 -3.98 4.63
N ASP A 90 11.24 -2.87 5.34
CA ASP A 90 10.13 -2.75 6.30
C ASP A 90 8.82 -2.28 5.67
N VAL A 91 8.89 -1.42 4.64
CA VAL A 91 7.71 -0.90 3.91
C VAL A 91 7.95 -1.04 2.42
N VAL A 92 7.09 -1.81 1.76
CA VAL A 92 7.15 -2.05 0.31
C VAL A 92 5.75 -2.18 -0.27
N ALA A 93 5.56 -1.66 -1.47
CA ALA A 93 4.28 -1.74 -2.17
C ALA A 93 4.45 -2.21 -3.62
N GLY A 94 3.41 -2.81 -4.15
CA GLY A 94 3.15 -2.80 -5.58
C GLY A 94 2.53 -1.46 -5.99
N THR A 95 2.46 -1.21 -7.27
CA THR A 95 1.91 0.03 -7.81
C THR A 95 0.46 -0.14 -8.22
N VAL A 96 -0.32 0.93 -8.09
CA VAL A 96 -1.73 0.96 -8.46
C VAL A 96 -1.96 2.13 -9.43
N PRO A 97 -2.45 1.89 -10.65
CA PRO A 97 -2.77 2.97 -11.57
C PRO A 97 -3.96 3.78 -11.06
N LYS A 98 -3.94 5.09 -11.27
CA LYS A 98 -5.11 5.92 -11.00
C LYS A 98 -6.23 5.61 -12.00
N LYS A 99 -7.49 5.76 -11.56
CA LYS A 99 -8.67 5.62 -12.41
C LYS A 99 -8.80 6.86 -13.32
N SER A 100 -8.00 6.90 -14.37
CA SER A 100 -7.98 8.00 -15.35
C SER A 100 -8.08 7.45 -16.76
N ASP A 101 -8.89 8.11 -17.58
CA ASP A 101 -9.06 7.79 -19.01
C ASP A 101 -8.18 8.66 -19.92
N VAL A 102 -7.59 9.70 -19.35
CA VAL A 102 -6.85 10.71 -20.12
C VAL A 102 -5.34 10.49 -20.02
N ASN A 103 -4.84 10.25 -18.81
CA ASN A 103 -3.42 10.10 -18.57
C ASN A 103 -3.14 8.83 -17.77
N ILE A 104 -2.06 8.13 -18.13
CA ILE A 104 -1.50 7.08 -17.30
C ILE A 104 -0.81 7.77 -16.12
N ASP A 105 -1.25 7.50 -14.92
CA ASP A 105 -0.68 8.00 -13.68
C ASP A 105 -0.80 6.96 -12.57
N PHE A 106 0.08 7.02 -11.60
CA PHE A 106 0.15 6.08 -10.48
C PHE A 106 0.10 6.82 -9.15
N ASN A 107 -0.36 6.13 -8.12
CA ASN A 107 -0.37 6.68 -6.76
C ASN A 107 1.02 6.57 -6.10
N VAL A 108 2.02 7.14 -6.76
CA VAL A 108 3.44 7.12 -6.36
C VAL A 108 4.01 8.54 -6.43
N LYS A 109 4.68 8.97 -5.38
CA LYS A 109 5.44 10.22 -5.35
C LYS A 109 6.92 9.90 -5.32
N MET A 110 7.65 10.29 -6.37
CA MET A 110 9.09 10.10 -6.46
C MET A 110 9.84 10.97 -5.46
N LEU A 111 11.05 10.55 -5.11
CA LEU A 111 11.96 11.37 -4.31
C LEU A 111 12.27 12.71 -5.01
N PRO A 112 12.57 13.81 -4.28
CA PRO A 112 12.92 15.10 -4.88
C PRO A 112 14.08 15.04 -5.87
N GLN A 113 15.05 14.14 -5.66
CA GLN A 113 16.18 13.91 -6.56
C GLN A 113 15.82 13.02 -7.78
N GLY A 114 14.56 12.61 -7.90
CA GLY A 114 14.08 11.77 -8.98
C GLY A 114 14.27 10.28 -8.72
N LEU A 115 14.23 9.50 -9.80
CA LEU A 115 14.37 8.04 -9.76
C LEU A 115 15.81 7.66 -9.43
N LEU A 116 16.01 6.96 -8.33
CA LEU A 116 17.30 6.37 -7.97
C LEU A 116 17.51 5.02 -8.66
N ALA A 117 18.76 4.57 -8.71
CA ALA A 117 19.05 3.23 -9.18
C ALA A 117 18.34 2.18 -8.32
N PRO A 118 17.80 1.11 -8.94
CA PRO A 118 17.14 0.04 -8.20
C PRO A 118 18.10 -0.61 -7.18
N GLU A 119 17.57 -0.92 -6.00
CA GLU A 119 18.25 -1.71 -4.98
C GLU A 119 17.42 -2.98 -4.74
N ASN A 120 18.00 -4.16 -4.99
CA ASN A 120 17.31 -5.45 -4.92
C ASN A 120 15.98 -5.48 -5.73
N ASP A 121 15.99 -4.95 -6.94
CA ASP A 121 14.84 -4.79 -7.83
C ASP A 121 13.75 -3.84 -7.30
N LEU A 122 14.02 -3.10 -6.23
CA LEU A 122 13.13 -2.11 -5.63
C LEU A 122 13.53 -0.69 -5.99
N LEU A 123 12.56 0.20 -6.08
CA LEU A 123 12.76 1.64 -6.24
C LEU A 123 12.38 2.35 -4.94
N GLU A 124 13.29 3.17 -4.40
CA GLU A 124 12.96 4.05 -3.28
C GLU A 124 12.11 5.21 -3.77
N VAL A 125 11.00 5.48 -3.05
CA VAL A 125 10.05 6.55 -3.34
C VAL A 125 9.80 7.42 -2.12
N GLU A 126 9.28 8.62 -2.31
CA GLU A 126 8.89 9.48 -1.20
C GLU A 126 7.63 8.93 -0.52
N CYS A 127 6.59 8.66 -1.31
CA CYS A 127 5.33 8.10 -0.86
C CYS A 127 4.74 7.17 -1.92
N VAL A 128 3.88 6.26 -1.48
CA VAL A 128 3.06 5.40 -2.34
C VAL A 128 1.73 5.13 -1.65
N GLY A 129 0.66 4.96 -2.43
CA GLY A 129 -0.66 4.61 -1.92
C GLY A 129 -0.69 3.22 -1.28
N THR A 130 -1.60 3.02 -0.35
CA THR A 130 -1.75 1.78 0.43
C THR A 130 -2.56 0.69 -0.28
N GLY A 131 -2.99 0.89 -1.52
CA GLY A 131 -3.84 -0.06 -2.25
C GLY A 131 -3.26 -1.47 -2.40
N PHE A 132 -1.93 -1.63 -2.32
CA PHE A 132 -1.23 -2.92 -2.25
C PHE A 132 0.12 -2.72 -1.54
N MET A 133 0.09 -2.56 -0.21
CA MET A 133 1.27 -2.20 0.59
C MET A 133 1.49 -3.17 1.76
N ARG A 134 2.70 -3.69 1.87
CA ARG A 134 3.17 -4.47 3.03
C ARG A 134 3.94 -3.57 3.99
N ILE A 135 3.62 -3.67 5.28
CA ILE A 135 4.27 -2.97 6.39
C ILE A 135 4.69 -3.99 7.44
N SER A 136 5.97 -4.03 7.81
CA SER A 136 6.47 -4.90 8.86
C SER A 136 5.94 -4.49 10.23
N LYS A 137 5.85 -5.44 11.16
CA LYS A 137 5.51 -5.16 12.55
C LYS A 137 6.42 -4.09 13.16
N LYS A 138 7.72 -4.11 12.84
CA LYS A 138 8.69 -3.11 13.30
C LYS A 138 8.27 -1.70 12.86
N ALA A 139 7.95 -1.51 11.58
CA ALA A 139 7.53 -0.21 11.07
C ALA A 139 6.20 0.23 11.70
N LEU A 140 5.22 -0.69 11.83
CA LEU A 140 3.95 -0.41 12.49
C LEU A 140 4.17 0.07 13.94
N GLN A 141 5.00 -0.62 14.71
CA GLN A 141 5.29 -0.26 16.10
C GLN A 141 5.97 1.11 16.21
N GLN A 142 6.98 1.39 15.38
CA GLN A 142 7.69 2.67 15.43
C GLN A 142 6.77 3.85 15.09
N VAL A 143 5.93 3.72 14.04
CA VAL A 143 5.00 4.79 13.70
C VAL A 143 3.87 4.88 14.73
N TRP A 144 3.40 3.76 15.26
CA TRP A 144 2.40 3.74 16.33
C TRP A 144 2.87 4.53 17.56
N GLU A 145 4.10 4.35 18.01
CA GLU A 145 4.65 5.02 19.20
C GLU A 145 4.70 6.54 19.09
N VAL A 146 4.96 7.06 17.89
CA VAL A 146 5.05 8.50 17.62
C VAL A 146 3.71 9.11 17.20
N SER A 147 2.70 8.30 16.95
CA SER A 147 1.37 8.76 16.50
C SER A 147 0.52 9.26 17.67
N GLU A 148 -0.32 10.26 17.42
CA GLU A 148 -1.23 10.83 18.41
C GLU A 148 -2.28 9.81 18.86
N PRO A 149 -2.53 9.66 20.18
CA PRO A 149 -3.56 8.78 20.68
C PRO A 149 -4.96 9.39 20.49
N TYR A 150 -5.95 8.54 20.22
CA TYR A 150 -7.36 8.90 20.25
C TYR A 150 -8.21 7.73 20.75
N THR A 151 -9.49 8.00 20.99
CA THR A 151 -10.46 6.97 21.38
C THR A 151 -11.60 6.94 20.37
N ASN A 152 -11.93 5.76 19.89
CA ASN A 152 -13.07 5.52 19.00
C ASN A 152 -14.04 4.54 19.67
N HIS A 153 -15.27 4.97 19.97
CA HIS A 153 -16.29 4.17 20.67
C HIS A 153 -15.77 3.45 21.93
N GLY A 154 -14.97 4.13 22.73
CA GLY A 154 -14.36 3.58 23.94
C GLY A 154 -13.11 2.72 23.72
N VAL A 155 -12.68 2.49 22.48
CA VAL A 155 -11.48 1.75 22.15
C VAL A 155 -10.32 2.72 21.91
N ALA A 156 -9.21 2.54 22.64
CA ALA A 156 -8.00 3.32 22.43
C ALA A 156 -7.32 2.94 21.10
N ASN A 157 -6.85 3.96 20.39
CA ASN A 157 -6.20 3.81 19.09
C ASN A 157 -5.18 4.93 18.86
N ARG A 158 -4.48 4.94 17.73
CA ARG A 158 -3.54 6.00 17.34
C ARG A 158 -3.70 6.39 15.88
N LEU A 159 -3.41 7.66 15.58
CA LEU A 159 -3.49 8.25 14.25
C LEU A 159 -2.24 7.89 13.41
N VAL A 160 -2.03 6.61 13.14
CA VAL A 160 -0.95 6.10 12.26
C VAL A 160 -1.20 6.55 10.82
N PHE A 161 -2.45 6.48 10.39
CA PHE A 161 -2.94 7.04 9.14
C PHE A 161 -3.79 8.27 9.47
N ASN A 162 -3.35 9.45 9.04
CA ASN A 162 -4.02 10.70 9.37
C ASN A 162 -3.97 11.68 8.20
N VAL A 163 -5.10 12.26 7.87
CA VAL A 163 -5.15 13.41 6.94
C VAL A 163 -4.72 14.66 7.69
N LYS A 164 -3.73 15.37 7.16
CA LYS A 164 -3.16 16.56 7.79
C LYS A 164 -2.86 17.67 6.79
N LEU A 165 -2.56 18.86 7.28
CA LEU A 165 -1.99 19.92 6.47
C LEU A 165 -0.47 19.85 6.53
N SER A 166 0.20 20.09 5.40
CA SER A 166 1.62 20.35 5.34
C SER A 166 1.93 21.77 5.87
N PHE A 167 3.19 22.09 6.04
CA PHE A 167 3.62 23.40 6.54
C PHE A 167 3.16 24.56 5.62
N ASP A 168 3.11 24.33 4.31
CA ASP A 168 2.66 25.27 3.27
C ASP A 168 1.13 25.27 3.04
N GLY A 169 0.39 24.53 3.85
CA GLY A 169 -1.09 24.50 3.83
C GLY A 169 -1.72 23.52 2.86
N GLU A 170 -0.92 22.68 2.20
CA GLU A 170 -1.42 21.64 1.30
C GLU A 170 -2.00 20.45 2.09
N LEU A 171 -3.08 19.86 1.57
CA LEU A 171 -3.69 18.66 2.16
C LEU A 171 -2.84 17.42 1.86
N VAL A 172 -2.40 16.75 2.91
CA VAL A 172 -1.67 15.48 2.83
C VAL A 172 -2.62 14.33 3.13
N SER A 173 -2.76 13.40 2.18
CA SER A 173 -3.57 12.19 2.36
C SER A 173 -2.98 11.28 3.44
N GLU A 174 -3.80 10.39 3.96
CA GLU A 174 -3.44 9.51 5.07
C GLU A 174 -2.31 8.53 4.74
N ASP A 175 -2.25 8.02 3.51
CA ASP A 175 -1.18 7.16 3.01
C ASP A 175 0.15 7.91 2.88
N ASN A 176 0.11 9.13 2.32
CA ASN A 176 1.29 10.00 2.26
C ASN A 176 1.76 10.40 3.67
N ALA A 177 0.84 10.69 4.57
CA ALA A 177 1.18 11.02 5.95
C ALA A 177 1.86 9.86 6.69
N PHE A 178 1.40 8.62 6.47
CA PHE A 178 2.06 7.40 6.96
C PHE A 178 3.49 7.28 6.40
N CYS A 179 3.66 7.42 5.09
CA CYS A 179 4.98 7.35 4.46
C CYS A 179 5.95 8.41 5.04
N GLN A 180 5.47 9.65 5.23
CA GLN A 180 6.24 10.72 5.85
C GLN A 180 6.61 10.39 7.31
N ALA A 181 5.67 9.86 8.11
CA ALA A 181 5.92 9.47 9.50
C ALA A 181 6.96 8.34 9.58
N TRP A 182 6.85 7.32 8.72
CA TRP A 182 7.83 6.25 8.64
C TRP A 182 9.22 6.77 8.25
N ARG A 183 9.30 7.67 7.26
CA ARG A 183 10.58 8.30 6.89
C ARG A 183 11.15 9.17 8.00
N ALA A 184 10.32 9.87 8.78
CA ALA A 184 10.75 10.61 9.96
C ALA A 184 11.31 9.72 11.08
N CYS A 185 10.86 8.45 11.15
CA CYS A 185 11.45 7.41 12.01
C CYS A 185 12.77 6.83 11.46
N GLY A 186 13.30 7.36 10.35
CA GLY A 186 14.52 6.88 9.69
C GLY A 186 14.31 5.74 8.70
N GLY A 187 13.07 5.40 8.39
CA GLY A 187 12.73 4.35 7.43
C GLY A 187 12.75 4.81 5.98
N LYS A 188 12.66 3.85 5.06
CA LYS A 188 12.54 4.06 3.62
C LYS A 188 11.27 3.41 3.10
N VAL A 189 10.69 4.01 2.08
CA VAL A 189 9.50 3.49 1.38
C VAL A 189 9.93 2.98 0.01
N TRP A 190 9.54 1.75 -0.30
CA TRP A 190 9.96 1.06 -1.51
C TRP A 190 8.76 0.64 -2.35
N ILE A 191 8.96 0.56 -3.65
CA ILE A 191 8.03 -0.08 -4.58
C ILE A 191 8.74 -1.17 -5.38
N ASP A 192 8.01 -2.24 -5.68
CA ASP A 192 8.41 -3.21 -6.67
C ASP A 192 7.74 -2.82 -8.01
N PRO A 193 8.51 -2.26 -8.97
CA PRO A 193 7.94 -1.72 -10.21
C PRO A 193 7.38 -2.80 -11.14
N SER A 194 7.68 -4.07 -10.88
CA SER A 194 7.15 -5.20 -11.65
C SER A 194 5.76 -5.65 -11.19
N MET A 195 5.30 -5.19 -10.03
CA MET A 195 3.98 -5.50 -9.48
C MET A 195 3.04 -4.30 -9.67
N THR A 196 2.20 -4.35 -10.71
CA THR A 196 1.17 -3.35 -10.96
C THR A 196 -0.21 -3.99 -10.87
N CYS A 197 -0.94 -3.71 -9.80
CA CYS A 197 -2.29 -4.20 -9.60
C CYS A 197 -3.25 -3.64 -10.65
N ALA A 198 -4.29 -4.41 -10.98
CA ALA A 198 -5.41 -3.88 -11.71
C ALA A 198 -6.32 -3.09 -10.75
N HIS A 199 -6.77 -1.91 -11.16
CA HIS A 199 -7.65 -1.04 -10.37
C HIS A 199 -9.04 -1.06 -10.98
N ILE A 200 -10.00 -1.61 -10.26
CA ILE A 200 -11.36 -1.84 -10.74
C ILE A 200 -12.24 -0.62 -10.37
N GLY A 201 -13.05 -0.17 -11.34
CA GLY A 201 -14.01 0.91 -11.20
C GLY A 201 -15.22 0.66 -12.09
N GLN A 202 -15.66 1.66 -12.83
CA GLN A 202 -16.64 1.46 -13.92
C GLN A 202 -16.07 0.56 -15.04
N LYS A 203 -14.75 0.50 -15.14
CA LYS A 203 -13.97 -0.43 -15.95
C LYS A 203 -12.71 -0.83 -15.16
N THR A 204 -12.01 -1.86 -15.63
CA THR A 204 -10.70 -2.22 -15.08
C THR A 204 -9.61 -1.34 -15.70
N TYR A 205 -8.82 -0.66 -14.87
CA TYR A 205 -7.65 0.11 -15.27
C TYR A 205 -6.42 -0.75 -15.10
N VAL A 206 -5.74 -1.05 -16.20
CA VAL A 206 -4.53 -1.88 -16.24
C VAL A 206 -3.44 -1.10 -16.94
N ASN A 207 -2.29 -1.00 -16.31
CA ASN A 207 -1.11 -0.36 -16.85
C ASN A 207 0.14 -1.11 -16.38
N ASN A 208 1.30 -0.73 -16.90
CA ASN A 208 2.57 -1.31 -16.49
C ASN A 208 3.50 -0.18 -15.99
N PHE A 209 3.78 -0.16 -14.70
CA PHE A 209 4.61 0.88 -14.09
C PHE A 209 6.05 0.83 -14.60
N ALA A 210 6.63 -0.35 -14.81
CA ALA A 210 7.97 -0.49 -15.34
C ALA A 210 8.11 0.08 -16.75
N GLU A 211 7.06 0.00 -17.58
CA GLU A 211 7.03 0.66 -18.90
C GLU A 211 6.87 2.19 -18.75
N PHE A 212 6.03 2.63 -17.81
CA PHE A 212 5.77 4.04 -17.55
C PHE A 212 7.03 4.83 -17.15
N ILE A 213 7.93 4.22 -16.36
CA ILE A 213 9.17 4.87 -15.89
C ILE A 213 10.35 4.74 -16.86
N LYS A 214 10.21 3.99 -17.98
CA LYS A 214 11.30 3.93 -18.97
C LYS A 214 11.56 5.34 -19.52
N PRO A 215 12.84 5.78 -19.63
CA PRO A 215 13.17 7.07 -20.23
C PRO A 215 12.59 7.14 -21.63
N ILE A 216 11.88 8.22 -21.95
CA ILE A 216 11.52 8.56 -23.32
C ILE A 216 12.86 8.72 -24.06
N LYS A 217 13.16 7.82 -24.99
CA LYS A 217 14.33 7.97 -25.85
C LYS A 217 14.16 9.27 -26.63
N VAL A 218 15.08 10.22 -26.43
CA VAL A 218 15.07 11.58 -27.03
C VAL A 218 15.18 11.54 -28.57
N ASN A 219 15.13 10.38 -29.20
CA ASN A 219 15.31 10.20 -30.65
C ASN A 219 14.03 10.29 -31.48
N ASP A 220 12.86 10.54 -30.88
CA ASP A 220 11.59 10.66 -31.61
C ASP A 220 11.09 12.10 -31.77
N VAL A 221 11.90 13.11 -31.44
CA VAL A 221 11.62 14.49 -31.86
C VAL A 221 12.28 14.68 -33.23
N GLY A 222 11.60 14.19 -34.27
CA GLY A 222 11.92 14.57 -35.62
C GLY A 222 11.76 16.09 -35.77
N LEU A 223 12.87 16.77 -36.00
CA LEU A 223 12.87 18.14 -36.48
C LEU A 223 12.14 18.16 -37.86
N VAL A 224 10.97 18.78 -37.85
CA VAL A 224 10.35 19.32 -39.07
C VAL A 224 10.25 20.82 -38.89
#